data_cb4c7542d69d7cf2b0a77697bc5a9729
#
_entry.id   cb4c7542d69d7cf2b0a77697bc5a9729
#
_cell.length_a   1.000
_cell.length_b   1.000
_cell.length_c   1.000
_cell.angle_alpha   90.00
_cell.angle_beta   90.00
_cell.angle_gamma   90.00
#
_symmetry.space_group_name_H-M   'P 1'
#
loop_
_entity.id
_entity.type
_entity.pdbx_description
1 polymer ?
#
loop_
_entity_poly.entity_id
_entity_poly.type
_entity_poly.pdbx_seq_one_letter_code
_entity_poly.pdbx_strand_id
1 'polypeptide(L)'
;TYGYRVHSAYETLIHDIDLVLWLSQQRCQTVSAWGGYLLGYEVPETLVIVLEMEKGTICTLESSWLAPSGMPANIFGWEDSSDAGKGVVDASLEVVGTKGSSFLKTYEPSLTINDAQGSYHPDLAFWPQIDGRTTGALREEIWDFIQELLGESYAQVDSLEDAIHVQEICEAAVESEKSGQKVYIS
;
A
#
# COMPACT_ATOMS: atom_id res chain seq x y z
N THR A 1 -20.14 4.85 0.51
CA THR A 1 -20.51 5.13 -0.90
C THR A 1 -19.54 6.07 -1.62
N TYR A 2 -18.44 6.48 -0.98
CA TYR A 2 -17.41 7.34 -1.60
C TYR A 2 -16.51 6.52 -2.56
N GLY A 3 -16.12 5.31 -2.18
CA GLY A 3 -15.20 4.45 -2.92
C GLY A 3 -15.67 4.00 -4.30
N TYR A 4 -16.97 4.08 -4.61
CA TYR A 4 -17.52 3.70 -5.92
C TYR A 4 -17.40 4.79 -7.00
N ARG A 5 -16.77 5.92 -6.71
CA ARG A 5 -16.62 7.05 -7.62
C ARG A 5 -15.18 7.34 -8.01
N VAL A 6 -14.22 6.79 -7.26
CA VAL A 6 -12.80 6.99 -7.49
C VAL A 6 -12.18 5.67 -7.84
N HIS A 7 -11.35 5.65 -8.86
CA HIS A 7 -10.63 4.46 -9.26
C HIS A 7 -9.61 4.07 -8.18
N SER A 8 -9.61 2.79 -7.77
CA SER A 8 -8.76 2.30 -6.66
C SER A 8 -7.26 2.50 -6.89
N ALA A 9 -6.81 2.64 -8.15
CA ALA A 9 -5.43 3.01 -8.44
C ALA A 9 -5.03 4.35 -7.82
N TYR A 10 -5.95 5.34 -7.74
CA TYR A 10 -5.67 6.67 -7.19
C TYR A 10 -6.01 6.82 -5.72
N GLU A 11 -6.82 5.95 -5.16
CA GLU A 11 -7.32 6.12 -3.80
C GLU A 11 -6.72 5.12 -2.82
N THR A 12 -6.55 3.86 -3.25
CA THR A 12 -6.03 2.79 -2.39
C THR A 12 -4.65 2.35 -2.83
N LEU A 13 -4.50 1.92 -4.08
CA LEU A 13 -3.27 1.31 -4.57
C LEU A 13 -2.13 2.31 -4.78
N ILE A 14 -2.39 3.61 -4.79
CA ILE A 14 -1.34 4.63 -4.80
C ILE A 14 -0.38 4.46 -3.62
N HIS A 15 -0.89 4.12 -2.44
CA HIS A 15 -0.08 3.85 -1.24
C HIS A 15 0.77 2.58 -1.37
N ASP A 16 0.19 1.53 -1.99
CA ASP A 16 0.90 0.27 -2.21
C ASP A 16 1.95 0.41 -3.31
N ILE A 17 1.68 1.19 -4.36
CA ILE A 17 2.65 1.53 -5.42
C ILE A 17 3.85 2.24 -4.81
N ASP A 18 3.61 3.27 -4.01
CA ASP A 18 4.64 4.01 -3.30
C ASP A 18 5.49 3.08 -2.42
N LEU A 19 4.83 2.26 -1.61
CA LEU A 19 5.48 1.30 -0.73
C LEU A 19 6.38 0.30 -1.48
N VAL A 20 5.95 -0.24 -2.62
CA VAL A 20 6.77 -1.21 -3.36
C VAL A 20 7.95 -0.54 -4.09
N LEU A 21 7.82 0.71 -4.52
CA LEU A 21 8.94 1.49 -5.06
C LEU A 21 9.97 1.75 -3.96
N TRP A 22 9.52 2.20 -2.79
CA TRP A 22 10.38 2.42 -1.63
C TRP A 22 11.10 1.14 -1.18
N LEU A 23 10.40 0.01 -1.07
CA LEU A 23 11.00 -1.25 -0.66
C LEU A 23 11.97 -1.83 -1.70
N SER A 24 11.64 -1.74 -2.98
CA SER A 24 12.45 -2.31 -4.05
C SER A 24 13.64 -1.45 -4.42
N GLN A 25 13.56 -0.13 -4.18
CA GLN A 25 14.53 0.87 -4.64
C GLN A 25 14.78 0.76 -6.16
N GLN A 26 13.69 0.60 -6.91
CA GLN A 26 13.70 0.44 -8.36
C GLN A 26 12.59 1.28 -8.99
N ARG A 27 12.80 1.73 -10.21
CA ARG A 27 11.74 2.36 -11.01
C ARG A 27 10.92 1.29 -11.72
N CYS A 28 9.63 1.57 -11.90
CA CYS A 28 8.73 0.76 -12.69
C CYS A 28 8.96 1.04 -14.18
N GLN A 29 9.01 -0.01 -15.01
CA GLN A 29 9.13 0.10 -16.45
C GLN A 29 7.81 -0.16 -17.17
N THR A 30 7.02 -1.11 -16.69
CA THR A 30 5.76 -1.47 -17.34
C THR A 30 4.68 -1.77 -16.33
N VAL A 31 3.44 -1.49 -16.73
CA VAL A 31 2.24 -1.73 -15.95
C VAL A 31 1.26 -2.56 -16.78
N SER A 32 0.70 -3.59 -16.17
CA SER A 32 -0.44 -4.34 -16.70
C SER A 32 -1.53 -4.39 -15.62
N ALA A 33 -2.78 -4.11 -15.99
CA ALA A 33 -3.88 -4.07 -15.02
C ALA A 33 -5.16 -4.69 -15.55
N TRP A 34 -5.97 -5.24 -14.65
CA TRP A 34 -7.27 -5.85 -14.92
C TRP A 34 -8.28 -5.42 -13.88
N GLY A 35 -9.44 -4.94 -14.36
CA GLY A 35 -10.56 -4.51 -13.53
C GLY A 35 -11.70 -5.51 -13.51
N GLY A 36 -12.34 -5.70 -12.35
CA GLY A 36 -13.58 -6.47 -12.18
C GLY A 36 -14.77 -5.55 -11.91
N TYR A 37 -15.87 -5.72 -12.66
CA TYR A 37 -17.07 -4.88 -12.63
C TYR A 37 -18.31 -5.72 -12.24
N LEU A 38 -18.33 -6.23 -11.01
CA LEU A 38 -19.38 -7.13 -10.54
C LEU A 38 -20.68 -6.41 -10.14
N LEU A 39 -20.57 -5.18 -9.65
CA LEU A 39 -21.69 -4.39 -9.17
C LEU A 39 -22.21 -3.37 -10.20
N GLY A 40 -21.55 -3.27 -11.36
CA GLY A 40 -21.94 -2.40 -12.46
C GLY A 40 -21.67 -0.92 -12.23
N TYR A 41 -20.65 -0.58 -11.45
CA TYR A 41 -20.19 0.82 -11.29
C TYR A 41 -19.33 1.27 -12.49
N GLU A 42 -19.05 2.56 -12.57
CA GLU A 42 -18.21 3.14 -13.61
C GLU A 42 -16.72 2.87 -13.42
N VAL A 43 -16.33 2.50 -12.18
CA VAL A 43 -14.97 2.09 -11.81
C VAL A 43 -14.97 0.64 -11.33
N PRO A 44 -13.89 -0.11 -11.51
CA PRO A 44 -13.83 -1.51 -11.09
C PRO A 44 -13.88 -1.61 -9.56
N GLU A 45 -14.66 -2.56 -9.03
CA GLU A 45 -14.70 -2.89 -7.61
C GLU A 45 -13.47 -3.71 -7.17
N THR A 46 -12.87 -4.40 -8.12
CA THR A 46 -11.61 -5.13 -7.91
C THR A 46 -10.63 -4.71 -8.98
N LEU A 47 -9.40 -4.41 -8.59
CA LEU A 47 -8.30 -4.07 -9.49
C LEU A 47 -7.07 -4.90 -9.13
N VAL A 48 -6.50 -5.53 -10.14
CA VAL A 48 -5.20 -6.21 -10.04
C VAL A 48 -4.21 -5.48 -10.93
N ILE A 49 -3.04 -5.14 -10.40
CA ILE A 49 -1.95 -4.48 -11.13
C ILE A 49 -0.71 -5.36 -11.04
N VAL A 50 0.01 -5.48 -12.15
CA VAL A 50 1.34 -6.10 -12.23
C VAL A 50 2.33 -5.05 -12.69
N LEU A 51 3.36 -4.81 -11.89
CA LEU A 51 4.47 -3.91 -12.19
C LEU A 51 5.71 -4.74 -12.53
N GLU A 52 6.37 -4.41 -13.63
CA GLU A 52 7.70 -4.93 -13.95
C GLU A 52 8.74 -3.82 -13.67
N MET A 53 9.64 -4.09 -12.75
CA MET A 53 10.66 -3.13 -12.33
C MET A 53 11.94 -3.25 -13.17
N GLU A 54 12.72 -2.19 -13.22
CA GLU A 54 13.93 -2.07 -14.08
C GLU A 54 14.99 -3.17 -13.85
N LYS A 55 15.07 -3.75 -12.64
CA LYS A 55 16.04 -4.80 -12.30
C LYS A 55 15.41 -6.20 -12.27
N GLY A 56 14.19 -6.34 -12.83
CA GLY A 56 13.51 -7.61 -12.99
C GLY A 56 12.67 -8.06 -11.80
N THR A 57 12.46 -7.21 -10.79
CA THR A 57 11.46 -7.48 -9.75
C THR A 57 10.07 -7.38 -10.35
N ILE A 58 9.19 -8.29 -9.98
CA ILE A 58 7.76 -8.27 -10.33
C ILE A 58 6.98 -7.99 -9.06
N CYS A 59 6.11 -6.98 -9.11
CA CYS A 59 5.19 -6.68 -8.01
C CYS A 59 3.76 -6.89 -8.49
N THR A 60 2.94 -7.54 -7.66
CA THR A 60 1.51 -7.70 -7.88
C THR A 60 0.76 -6.96 -6.78
N LEU A 61 -0.18 -6.11 -7.17
CA LEU A 61 -1.01 -5.36 -6.24
C LEU A 61 -2.47 -5.70 -6.51
N GLU A 62 -3.24 -5.84 -5.46
CA GLU A 62 -4.67 -6.15 -5.55
C GLU A 62 -5.45 -5.24 -4.58
N SER A 63 -6.55 -4.69 -5.07
CA SER A 63 -7.52 -3.94 -4.26
C SER A 63 -8.92 -4.41 -4.56
N SER A 64 -9.75 -4.54 -3.53
CA SER A 64 -11.15 -4.89 -3.72
C SER A 64 -12.04 -4.18 -2.69
N TRP A 65 -13.11 -3.55 -3.16
CA TRP A 65 -14.18 -2.98 -2.34
C TRP A 65 -15.23 -4.02 -1.91
N LEU A 66 -15.04 -5.28 -2.29
CA LEU A 66 -15.97 -6.37 -2.00
C LEU A 66 -15.71 -7.08 -0.67
N ALA A 67 -14.80 -6.52 0.16
CA ALA A 67 -14.47 -7.10 1.47
C ALA A 67 -15.71 -7.17 2.37
N PRO A 68 -15.95 -8.30 3.04
CA PRO A 68 -17.09 -8.46 3.93
C PRO A 68 -16.93 -7.63 5.21
N SER A 69 -18.04 -7.09 5.72
CA SER A 69 -18.06 -6.25 6.92
C SER A 69 -17.72 -6.98 8.25
N GLY A 70 -17.50 -8.28 8.19
CA GLY A 70 -17.18 -9.12 9.36
C GLY A 70 -15.69 -9.40 9.57
N MET A 71 -14.80 -8.67 8.91
CA MET A 71 -13.36 -8.83 9.06
C MET A 71 -12.89 -8.49 10.49
N PRO A 72 -11.81 -9.11 11.00
CA PRO A 72 -11.28 -8.82 12.33
C PRO A 72 -10.82 -7.37 12.46
N ALA A 73 -10.77 -6.86 13.70
CA ALA A 73 -10.20 -5.56 14.00
C ALA A 73 -8.75 -5.50 13.48
N ASN A 74 -8.40 -4.39 12.88
CA ASN A 74 -7.08 -4.17 12.29
C ASN A 74 -6.16 -3.38 13.22
N ILE A 75 -4.86 -3.39 12.90
CA ILE A 75 -3.82 -2.69 13.67
C ILE A 75 -3.87 -1.16 13.55
N PHE A 76 -4.73 -0.60 12.70
CA PHE A 76 -4.90 0.84 12.55
C PHE A 76 -5.60 1.48 13.75
N GLY A 77 -6.18 0.68 14.66
CA GLY A 77 -6.79 1.19 15.89
C GLY A 77 -8.03 2.07 15.66
N TRP A 78 -8.65 1.96 14.51
CA TRP A 78 -9.91 2.65 14.23
C TRP A 78 -11.06 1.94 14.95
N GLU A 79 -11.07 2.06 16.27
CA GLU A 79 -12.25 1.79 17.07
C GLU A 79 -13.23 2.95 16.93
N ASP A 80 -13.81 3.11 15.76
CA ASP A 80 -14.95 3.99 15.68
C ASP A 80 -16.17 3.27 16.24
N SER A 81 -16.56 3.69 17.41
CA SER A 81 -17.79 3.28 18.08
C SER A 81 -19.05 3.85 17.43
N SER A 82 -18.90 4.69 16.39
CA SER A 82 -20.03 5.21 15.63
C SER A 82 -20.51 4.18 14.61
N ASP A 83 -21.81 4.18 14.33
CA ASP A 83 -22.48 3.29 13.36
C ASP A 83 -22.03 3.49 11.88
N ALA A 84 -21.05 4.32 11.64
CA ALA A 84 -20.49 4.61 10.32
C ALA A 84 -19.46 3.56 9.94
N GLY A 85 -19.90 2.32 9.74
CA GLY A 85 -19.14 1.25 9.16
C GLY A 85 -17.75 1.08 9.76
N LYS A 86 -17.58 0.11 10.60
CA LYS A 86 -16.25 -0.32 11.06
C LYS A 86 -15.41 -0.48 9.82
N GLY A 87 -14.46 0.44 9.60
CA GLY A 87 -13.59 0.39 8.44
C GLY A 87 -12.83 -0.93 8.44
N VAL A 88 -13.27 -1.83 7.60
CA VAL A 88 -12.62 -3.12 7.42
C VAL A 88 -11.49 -2.88 6.45
N VAL A 89 -10.27 -2.89 6.95
CA VAL A 89 -9.08 -2.90 6.11
C VAL A 89 -8.42 -4.25 6.28
N ASP A 90 -8.57 -5.10 5.26
CA ASP A 90 -7.77 -6.31 5.11
C ASP A 90 -6.64 -5.98 4.15
N ALA A 91 -5.47 -5.70 4.70
CA ALA A 91 -4.29 -5.42 3.89
C ALA A 91 -3.15 -6.36 4.28
N SER A 92 -2.41 -6.79 3.29
CA SER A 92 -1.24 -7.63 3.47
C SER A 92 -0.16 -7.28 2.45
N LEU A 93 1.08 -7.48 2.85
CA LEU A 93 2.26 -7.35 2.00
C LEU A 93 3.12 -8.59 2.17
N GLU A 94 3.48 -9.22 1.07
CA GLU A 94 4.48 -10.29 1.03
C GLU A 94 5.70 -9.84 0.23
N VAL A 95 6.87 -10.00 0.81
CA VAL A 95 8.15 -9.76 0.13
C VAL A 95 8.95 -11.03 0.13
N VAL A 96 9.33 -11.49 -1.07
CA VAL A 96 10.19 -12.67 -1.26
C VAL A 96 11.48 -12.23 -1.94
N GLY A 97 12.58 -12.36 -1.25
CA GLY A 97 13.91 -11.99 -1.73
C GLY A 97 14.90 -13.15 -1.66
N THR A 98 16.07 -12.95 -2.24
CA THR A 98 17.13 -13.96 -2.29
C THR A 98 17.74 -14.31 -0.93
N LYS A 99 17.50 -13.48 0.10
CA LYS A 99 18.04 -13.67 1.46
C LYS A 99 16.97 -14.02 2.50
N GLY A 100 15.71 -13.94 2.14
CA GLY A 100 14.61 -14.20 3.05
C GLY A 100 13.28 -13.69 2.52
N SER A 101 12.25 -13.80 3.35
CA SER A 101 10.92 -13.28 3.07
C SER A 101 10.34 -12.58 4.30
N SER A 102 9.43 -11.67 4.07
CA SER A 102 8.61 -11.08 5.12
C SER A 102 7.15 -11.09 4.72
N PHE A 103 6.29 -11.13 5.72
CA PHE A 103 4.86 -11.12 5.56
C PHE A 103 4.25 -10.16 6.58
N LEU A 104 3.54 -9.13 6.11
CA LEU A 104 2.86 -8.12 6.90
C LEU A 104 1.35 -8.28 6.70
N LYS A 105 0.59 -8.20 7.78
CA LYS A 105 -0.88 -8.18 7.77
C LYS A 105 -1.41 -7.09 8.68
N THR A 106 -2.63 -6.64 8.43
CA THR A 106 -3.33 -5.71 9.32
C THR A 106 -3.91 -6.36 10.58
N TYR A 107 -3.76 -7.66 10.75
CA TYR A 107 -4.17 -8.44 11.94
C TYR A 107 -3.06 -9.39 12.40
N GLU A 108 -3.10 -9.81 13.65
CA GLU A 108 -2.05 -10.62 14.27
C GLU A 108 -1.90 -12.06 13.71
N PRO A 109 -0.69 -12.57 13.56
CA PRO A 109 0.59 -11.88 13.73
C PRO A 109 0.83 -10.89 12.60
N SER A 110 1.02 -9.59 12.95
CA SER A 110 1.04 -8.52 11.96
C SER A 110 2.29 -8.48 11.10
N LEU A 111 3.44 -8.88 11.64
CA LEU A 111 4.68 -8.99 10.88
C LEU A 111 5.35 -10.34 11.11
N THR A 112 5.70 -11.02 10.03
CA THR A 112 6.51 -12.22 10.03
C THR A 112 7.71 -12.03 9.13
N ILE A 113 8.90 -12.30 9.63
CA ILE A 113 10.17 -12.28 8.89
C ILE A 113 10.77 -13.67 8.93
N ASN A 114 11.13 -14.20 7.77
CA ASN A 114 11.79 -15.48 7.63
C ASN A 114 13.15 -15.31 6.95
N ASP A 115 14.19 -15.86 7.57
CA ASP A 115 15.55 -15.87 7.03
C ASP A 115 16.25 -17.22 7.29
N ALA A 116 17.56 -17.31 7.03
CA ALA A 116 18.35 -18.51 7.27
C ALA A 116 18.46 -18.91 8.74
N GLN A 117 18.18 -18.01 9.69
CA GLN A 117 18.22 -18.22 11.12
C GLN A 117 16.88 -18.68 11.70
N GLY A 118 15.77 -18.42 10.99
CA GLY A 118 14.46 -18.86 11.45
C GLY A 118 13.31 -17.91 11.08
N SER A 119 12.25 -17.99 11.86
CA SER A 119 11.05 -17.17 11.72
C SER A 119 10.87 -16.28 12.95
N TYR A 120 10.60 -15.00 12.75
CA TYR A 120 10.43 -13.97 13.77
C TYR A 120 9.10 -13.28 13.61
N HIS A 121 8.50 -12.87 14.74
CA HIS A 121 7.23 -12.13 14.79
C HIS A 121 7.44 -10.86 15.63
N PRO A 122 8.04 -9.79 15.08
CA PRO A 122 8.17 -8.53 15.78
C PRO A 122 6.81 -7.91 16.07
N ASP A 123 6.68 -7.22 17.21
CA ASP A 123 5.50 -6.41 17.50
C ASP A 123 5.43 -5.23 16.53
N LEU A 124 4.23 -4.97 16.01
CA LEU A 124 3.96 -3.86 15.10
C LEU A 124 2.65 -3.18 15.49
N ALA A 125 2.70 -1.86 15.65
CA ALA A 125 1.52 -1.02 15.84
C ALA A 125 1.71 0.31 15.11
N PHE A 126 0.65 0.77 14.40
CA PHE A 126 0.75 1.99 13.58
C PHE A 126 0.68 3.28 14.42
N TRP A 127 -0.19 3.34 15.44
CA TRP A 127 -0.33 4.50 16.32
C TRP A 127 -0.70 4.13 17.75
N PRO A 128 0.19 3.45 18.45
CA PRO A 128 -0.04 3.14 19.84
C PRO A 128 -0.10 4.42 20.67
N GLN A 129 -0.96 4.42 21.67
CA GLN A 129 -0.95 5.46 22.70
C GLN A 129 -0.14 4.98 23.92
N ILE A 130 0.86 5.77 24.30
CA ILE A 130 1.69 5.54 25.46
C ILE A 130 1.56 6.75 26.39
N ASP A 131 1.05 6.55 27.58
CA ASP A 131 0.79 7.61 28.57
C ASP A 131 -0.01 8.79 28.01
N GLY A 132 -1.06 8.50 27.20
CA GLY A 132 -1.92 9.51 26.58
C GLY A 132 -1.28 10.28 25.41
N ARG A 133 -0.10 9.86 24.95
CA ARG A 133 0.55 10.43 23.76
C ARG A 133 0.46 9.45 22.60
N THR A 134 -0.01 9.94 21.46
CA THR A 134 0.05 9.18 20.20
C THR A 134 1.50 9.02 19.77
N THR A 135 1.89 7.81 19.43
CA THR A 135 3.18 7.44 18.86
C THR A 135 2.96 6.61 17.59
N GLY A 136 3.99 6.14 16.95
CA GLY A 136 3.87 5.25 15.78
C GLY A 136 3.88 5.98 14.45
N ALA A 137 3.58 5.27 13.37
CA ALA A 137 3.87 5.65 12.00
C ALA A 137 3.40 7.06 11.60
N LEU A 138 2.14 7.41 11.85
CA LEU A 138 1.60 8.72 11.48
C LEU A 138 2.30 9.89 12.20
N ARG A 139 2.67 9.70 13.47
CA ARG A 139 3.43 10.71 14.20
C ARG A 139 4.82 10.88 13.62
N GLU A 140 5.49 9.77 13.33
CA GLU A 140 6.85 9.80 12.77
C GLU A 140 6.85 10.42 11.37
N GLU A 141 5.88 10.12 10.52
CA GLU A 141 5.71 10.75 9.21
C GLU A 141 5.65 12.29 9.31
N ILE A 142 4.79 12.81 10.19
CA ILE A 142 4.67 14.27 10.40
C ILE A 142 5.97 14.84 10.98
N TRP A 143 6.59 14.10 11.90
CA TRP A 143 7.87 14.52 12.51
C TRP A 143 8.99 14.60 11.47
N ASP A 144 9.14 13.58 10.63
CA ASP A 144 10.17 13.52 9.59
C ASP A 144 9.98 14.64 8.57
N PHE A 145 8.72 14.92 8.17
CA PHE A 145 8.41 16.06 7.30
C PHE A 145 8.84 17.40 7.93
N ILE A 146 8.59 17.59 9.22
CA ILE A 146 9.01 18.81 9.92
C ILE A 146 10.56 18.89 9.99
N GLN A 147 11.24 17.78 10.28
CA GLN A 147 12.71 17.75 10.34
C GLN A 147 13.33 18.07 8.98
N GLU A 148 12.73 17.58 7.89
CA GLU A 148 13.17 17.90 6.54
C GLU A 148 13.06 19.40 6.25
N LEU A 149 11.93 20.03 6.59
CA LEU A 149 11.76 21.48 6.46
C LEU A 149 12.78 22.30 7.26
N LEU A 150 13.25 21.76 8.39
CA LEU A 150 14.28 22.37 9.23
C LEU A 150 15.71 22.09 8.74
N GLY A 151 15.89 21.22 7.74
CA GLY A 151 17.18 20.77 7.27
C GLY A 151 17.89 19.77 8.21
N GLU A 152 17.12 19.11 9.09
CA GLU A 152 17.61 18.18 10.12
C GLU A 152 17.13 16.74 9.86
N SER A 153 16.59 16.44 8.67
CA SER A 153 16.02 15.12 8.36
C SER A 153 17.08 14.02 8.40
N TYR A 154 16.73 12.92 9.04
CA TYR A 154 17.49 11.67 9.07
C TYR A 154 16.77 10.57 8.28
N ALA A 155 15.51 10.79 7.92
CA ALA A 155 14.70 9.86 7.15
C ALA A 155 14.94 10.05 5.65
N GLN A 156 14.86 8.97 4.91
CA GLN A 156 14.77 9.02 3.47
C GLN A 156 13.30 9.29 3.12
N VAL A 157 12.92 10.54 3.04
CA VAL A 157 11.60 10.97 2.57
C VAL A 157 11.59 10.85 1.05
N ASP A 158 10.47 10.39 0.51
CA ASP A 158 10.31 10.30 -0.94
C ASP A 158 10.44 11.66 -1.60
N SER A 159 11.16 11.70 -2.70
CA SER A 159 11.33 12.92 -3.48
C SER A 159 10.07 13.28 -4.25
N LEU A 160 9.98 14.53 -4.71
CA LEU A 160 8.90 14.94 -5.61
C LEU A 160 8.91 14.10 -6.91
N GLU A 161 10.09 13.71 -7.38
CA GLU A 161 10.27 12.86 -8.54
C GLU A 161 9.70 11.45 -8.31
N ASP A 162 9.83 10.89 -7.10
CA ASP A 162 9.23 9.60 -6.73
C ASP A 162 7.72 9.71 -6.68
N ALA A 163 7.17 10.76 -6.09
CA ALA A 163 5.74 11.03 -6.06
C ALA A 163 5.13 11.19 -7.47
N ILE A 164 5.83 11.87 -8.38
CA ILE A 164 5.43 11.97 -9.79
C ILE A 164 5.42 10.59 -10.44
N HIS A 165 6.46 9.77 -10.19
CA HIS A 165 6.53 8.43 -10.75
C HIS A 165 5.41 7.51 -10.25
N VAL A 166 5.04 7.62 -8.98
CA VAL A 166 3.86 6.92 -8.41
C VAL A 166 2.60 7.31 -9.19
N GLN A 167 2.41 8.61 -9.45
CA GLN A 167 1.26 9.10 -10.21
C GLN A 167 1.25 8.59 -11.66
N GLU A 168 2.40 8.56 -12.33
CA GLU A 168 2.55 8.00 -13.68
C GLU A 168 2.15 6.51 -13.72
N ILE A 169 2.52 5.74 -12.69
CA ILE A 169 2.14 4.33 -12.57
C ILE A 169 0.61 4.19 -12.37
N CYS A 170 0.00 5.04 -11.55
CA CYS A 170 -1.46 5.05 -11.37
C CYS A 170 -2.19 5.33 -12.70
N GLU A 171 -1.73 6.31 -13.45
CA GLU A 171 -2.30 6.65 -14.77
C GLU A 171 -2.12 5.50 -15.76
N ALA A 172 -0.94 4.90 -15.81
CA ALA A 172 -0.66 3.73 -16.64
C ALA A 172 -1.51 2.52 -16.25
N ALA A 173 -1.81 2.32 -14.96
CA ALA A 173 -2.68 1.25 -14.51
C ALA A 173 -4.13 1.45 -15.01
N VAL A 174 -4.64 2.67 -14.92
CA VAL A 174 -5.97 3.01 -15.45
C VAL A 174 -6.02 2.87 -16.98
N GLU A 175 -4.98 3.28 -17.68
CA GLU A 175 -4.88 3.10 -19.13
C GLU A 175 -4.82 1.62 -19.51
N SER A 176 -3.99 0.83 -18.82
CA SER A 176 -3.85 -0.61 -19.04
C SER A 176 -5.14 -1.35 -18.78
N GLU A 177 -5.83 -1.04 -17.69
CA GLU A 177 -7.13 -1.63 -17.34
C GLU A 177 -8.17 -1.38 -18.44
N LYS A 178 -8.27 -0.15 -18.95
CA LYS A 178 -9.23 0.22 -19.99
C LYS A 178 -8.87 -0.32 -21.38
N SER A 179 -7.60 -0.35 -21.72
CA SER A 179 -7.15 -0.80 -23.05
C SER A 179 -6.93 -2.30 -23.15
N GLY A 180 -6.73 -2.98 -22.01
CA GLY A 180 -6.28 -4.38 -21.96
C GLY A 180 -4.86 -4.59 -22.46
N GLN A 181 -4.07 -3.52 -22.56
CA GLN A 181 -2.69 -3.57 -23.07
C GLN A 181 -1.69 -3.23 -21.95
N LYS A 182 -0.49 -3.78 -22.07
CA LYS A 182 0.66 -3.37 -21.24
C LYS A 182 1.03 -1.92 -21.59
N VAL A 183 1.23 -1.08 -20.59
CA VAL A 183 1.67 0.31 -20.71
C VAL A 183 3.12 0.44 -20.27
N TYR A 184 3.92 1.17 -21.01
CA TYR A 184 5.32 1.46 -20.70
C TYR A 184 5.43 2.85 -20.05
N ILE A 185 6.13 2.91 -18.93
CA ILE A 185 6.46 4.18 -18.26
C ILE A 185 7.67 4.80 -18.96
N SER A 186 7.61 6.09 -19.25
CA SER A 186 8.65 6.82 -20.01
C SER A 186 9.75 7.40 -19.12
#